data_2c8c51a552a0c0914bd2d1bed6fcb701
#
_entry.id   2c8c51a552a0c0914bd2d1bed6fcb701
#
_cell.length_a   1.000
_cell.length_b   1.000
_cell.length_c   1.000
_cell.angle_alpha   90.00
_cell.angle_beta   90.00
_cell.angle_gamma   90.00
#
_symmetry.space_group_name_H-M   'P 1'
#
loop_
_entity.id
_entity.type
_entity.pdbx_description
1 polymer ?
#
loop_
_entity_poly.entity_id
_entity_poly.type
_entity_poly.pdbx_seq_one_letter_code
_entity_poly.pdbx_strand_id
1 'polypeptide(L)'
;ITPVVLANFDMNGCDTFQAFQTIAVVAQVAAAFGVFIKSRNKEFKGVALSAGVTGIFGITEPTIYGVTLRLKKPFICGCAGGAVGAVVMSFFHSAYYAYAGLPGLLTIVNAISKDAPMSFIGEALACVIAFVITIVAIQIVGFDDPVDEAEESEEETKKITGTEMLSGEKQEQKEQTAEIKKIESPLAGTVIPLSEVHDEVFASEMMGKGCAVIPEEGKVY
;
A
#
# COMPACT_ATOMS: atom_id res chain seq x y z
N ILE A 1 4.61 -8.69 19.27
CA ILE A 1 4.90 -7.29 19.66
C ILE A 1 4.15 -6.93 20.93
N THR A 2 2.82 -7.09 20.98
CA THR A 2 1.97 -6.74 22.14
C THR A 2 2.47 -7.23 23.50
N PRO A 3 2.90 -8.50 23.68
CA PRO A 3 3.40 -8.94 24.98
C PRO A 3 4.68 -8.20 25.44
N VAL A 4 5.55 -7.81 24.51
CA VAL A 4 6.76 -7.03 24.84
C VAL A 4 6.42 -5.62 25.29
N VAL A 5 5.49 -4.96 24.60
CA VAL A 5 5.00 -3.64 24.95
C VAL A 5 4.34 -3.62 26.33
N LEU A 6 3.46 -4.60 26.60
CA LEU A 6 2.82 -4.72 27.91
C LEU A 6 3.85 -4.96 29.03
N ALA A 7 4.85 -5.82 28.79
CA ALA A 7 5.93 -6.04 29.74
C ALA A 7 6.76 -4.76 30.01
N ASN A 8 6.98 -3.91 28.98
CA ASN A 8 7.64 -2.63 29.16
C ASN A 8 6.82 -1.68 30.06
N PHE A 9 5.51 -1.62 29.87
CA PHE A 9 4.62 -0.84 30.75
C PHE A 9 4.63 -1.36 32.18
N ASP A 10 4.58 -2.67 32.39
CA ASP A 10 4.61 -3.26 33.72
C ASP A 10 5.94 -3.03 34.44
N MET A 11 7.05 -3.04 33.73
CA MET A 11 8.39 -2.87 34.30
C MET A 11 8.80 -1.41 34.47
N ASN A 12 8.51 -0.55 33.50
CA ASN A 12 9.07 0.78 33.39
C ASN A 12 7.98 1.88 33.51
N GLY A 13 6.70 1.55 33.49
CA GLY A 13 5.59 2.51 33.45
C GLY A 13 5.49 3.29 32.13
N CYS A 14 6.32 2.98 31.14
CA CYS A 14 6.34 3.62 29.82
C CYS A 14 6.92 2.67 28.76
N ASP A 15 6.64 2.97 27.51
CA ASP A 15 7.15 2.22 26.38
C ASP A 15 7.71 3.14 25.27
N THR A 16 8.97 2.98 24.93
CA THR A 16 9.61 3.71 23.84
C THR A 16 9.36 3.08 22.49
N PHE A 17 9.08 1.78 22.45
CA PHE A 17 8.93 1.04 21.20
C PHE A 17 7.67 1.51 20.43
N GLN A 18 6.54 1.76 21.13
CA GLN A 18 5.34 2.30 20.50
C GLN A 18 5.55 3.72 19.96
N ALA A 19 6.35 4.55 20.63
CA ALA A 19 6.71 5.86 20.13
C ALA A 19 7.47 5.75 18.80
N PHE A 20 8.47 4.88 18.70
CA PHE A 20 9.18 4.61 17.43
C PHE A 20 8.24 4.05 16.34
N GLN A 21 7.30 3.19 16.70
CA GLN A 21 6.30 2.68 15.75
C GLN A 21 5.46 3.79 15.17
N THR A 22 5.04 4.77 15.98
CA THR A 22 4.24 5.91 15.50
C THR A 22 4.99 6.71 14.45
N ILE A 23 6.30 6.98 14.64
CA ILE A 23 7.11 7.69 13.65
C ILE A 23 7.19 6.91 12.35
N ALA A 24 7.39 5.59 12.43
CA ALA A 24 7.41 4.73 11.24
C ALA A 24 6.07 4.75 10.50
N VAL A 25 4.95 4.70 11.22
CA VAL A 25 3.60 4.81 10.65
C VAL A 25 3.42 6.16 9.97
N VAL A 26 3.77 7.27 10.64
CA VAL A 26 3.64 8.63 10.08
C VAL A 26 4.50 8.80 8.82
N ALA A 27 5.70 8.24 8.78
CA ALA A 27 6.54 8.25 7.58
C ALA A 27 5.91 7.48 6.41
N GLN A 28 5.28 6.33 6.66
CA GLN A 28 4.55 5.58 5.63
C GLN A 28 3.30 6.32 5.14
N VAL A 29 2.56 6.96 6.04
CA VAL A 29 1.44 7.85 5.68
C VAL A 29 1.93 8.98 4.79
N ALA A 30 3.04 9.63 5.16
CA ALA A 30 3.66 10.68 4.36
C ALA A 30 4.08 10.16 2.98
N ALA A 31 4.54 8.92 2.90
CA ALA A 31 4.89 8.30 1.62
C ALA A 31 3.66 8.11 0.72
N ALA A 32 2.52 7.68 1.26
CA ALA A 32 1.27 7.59 0.49
C ALA A 32 0.80 8.97 0.00
N PHE A 33 0.83 9.99 0.86
CA PHE A 33 0.50 11.36 0.45
C PHE A 33 1.49 11.93 -0.56
N GLY A 34 2.78 11.63 -0.43
CA GLY A 34 3.81 12.00 -1.40
C GLY A 34 3.55 11.40 -2.78
N VAL A 35 3.10 10.15 -2.83
CA VAL A 35 2.67 9.47 -4.05
C VAL A 35 1.40 10.11 -4.60
N PHE A 36 0.39 10.35 -3.75
CA PHE A 36 -0.85 11.02 -4.15
C PHE A 36 -0.60 12.38 -4.83
N ILE A 37 0.33 13.18 -4.31
CA ILE A 37 0.66 14.49 -4.87
C ILE A 37 1.34 14.35 -6.23
N LYS A 38 2.28 13.42 -6.38
CA LYS A 38 3.16 13.31 -7.55
C LYS A 38 2.60 12.44 -8.66
N SER A 39 1.83 11.40 -8.37
CA SER A 39 1.25 10.50 -9.36
C SER A 39 0.39 11.26 -10.37
N ARG A 40 0.37 10.81 -11.62
CA ARG A 40 -0.50 11.33 -12.68
C ARG A 40 -1.69 10.43 -12.95
N ASN A 41 -1.59 9.15 -12.57
CA ASN A 41 -2.65 8.17 -12.70
C ASN A 41 -3.77 8.48 -11.70
N LYS A 42 -4.99 8.75 -12.18
CA LYS A 42 -6.13 9.17 -11.35
C LYS A 42 -6.64 8.06 -10.44
N GLU A 43 -6.65 6.82 -10.93
CA GLU A 43 -7.10 5.66 -10.15
C GLU A 43 -6.11 5.37 -9.02
N PHE A 44 -4.82 5.35 -9.35
CA PHE A 44 -3.77 5.12 -8.37
C PHE A 44 -3.71 6.23 -7.30
N LYS A 45 -4.01 7.48 -7.67
CA LYS A 45 -4.20 8.57 -6.70
C LYS A 45 -5.30 8.26 -5.70
N GLY A 46 -6.44 7.73 -6.15
CA GLY A 46 -7.54 7.33 -5.28
C GLY A 46 -7.09 6.27 -4.26
N VAL A 47 -6.37 5.26 -4.73
CA VAL A 47 -5.80 4.21 -3.88
C VAL A 47 -4.80 4.79 -2.88
N ALA A 48 -3.89 5.66 -3.32
CA ALA A 48 -2.90 6.28 -2.46
C ALA A 48 -3.53 7.18 -1.39
N LEU A 49 -4.58 7.93 -1.73
CA LEU A 49 -5.31 8.77 -0.79
C LEU A 49 -6.03 7.92 0.27
N SER A 50 -6.80 6.91 -0.14
CA SER A 50 -7.54 6.04 0.79
C SER A 50 -6.57 5.28 1.72
N ALA A 51 -5.47 4.77 1.18
CA ALA A 51 -4.42 4.13 1.95
C ALA A 51 -3.73 5.08 2.94
N GLY A 52 -3.48 6.33 2.55
CA GLY A 52 -2.93 7.35 3.43
C GLY A 52 -3.88 7.70 4.58
N VAL A 53 -5.18 7.82 4.30
CA VAL A 53 -6.21 8.09 5.33
C VAL A 53 -6.30 6.93 6.33
N THR A 54 -6.33 5.67 5.88
CA THR A 54 -6.33 4.51 6.81
C THR A 54 -5.06 4.45 7.65
N GLY A 55 -3.92 4.84 7.07
CA GLY A 55 -2.64 4.92 7.78
C GLY A 55 -2.64 5.92 8.94
N ILE A 56 -3.41 7.02 8.89
CA ILE A 56 -3.56 7.97 10.01
C ILE A 56 -4.06 7.27 11.28
N PHE A 57 -4.92 6.26 11.13
CA PHE A 57 -5.46 5.45 12.22
C PHE A 57 -4.52 4.30 12.65
N GLY A 58 -3.32 4.20 12.08
CA GLY A 58 -2.35 3.16 12.38
C GLY A 58 -2.45 1.90 11.52
N ILE A 59 -3.36 1.86 10.54
CA ILE A 59 -3.52 0.74 9.61
C ILE A 59 -2.67 1.01 8.37
N THR A 60 -1.46 0.44 8.34
CA THR A 60 -0.45 0.74 7.31
C THR A 60 -0.37 -0.29 6.18
N GLU A 61 -1.07 -1.42 6.29
CA GLU A 61 -1.04 -2.48 5.30
C GLU A 61 -1.46 -1.99 3.90
N PRO A 62 -2.57 -1.24 3.73
CA PRO A 62 -2.93 -0.69 2.43
C PRO A 62 -1.87 0.28 1.89
N THR A 63 -1.26 1.08 2.77
CA THR A 63 -0.20 2.02 2.41
C THR A 63 1.05 1.30 1.91
N ILE A 64 1.48 0.27 2.63
CA ILE A 64 2.71 -0.47 2.31
C ILE A 64 2.49 -1.33 1.06
N TYR A 65 1.52 -2.22 1.08
CA TYR A 65 1.35 -3.22 0.02
C TYR A 65 0.64 -2.66 -1.21
N GLY A 66 -0.35 -1.78 -1.02
CA GLY A 66 -1.10 -1.19 -2.12
C GLY A 66 -0.36 -0.06 -2.85
N VAL A 67 0.52 0.67 -2.16
CA VAL A 67 1.12 1.89 -2.69
C VAL A 67 2.65 1.85 -2.66
N THR A 68 3.26 1.91 -1.48
CA THR A 68 4.67 2.26 -1.37
C THR A 68 5.61 1.14 -1.80
N LEU A 69 5.33 -0.10 -1.40
CA LEU A 69 6.14 -1.26 -1.75
C LEU A 69 6.01 -1.63 -3.23
N ARG A 70 4.81 -1.46 -3.82
CA ARG A 70 4.58 -1.66 -5.25
C ARG A 70 5.49 -0.76 -6.09
N LEU A 71 5.68 0.49 -5.66
CA LEU A 71 6.53 1.48 -6.34
C LEU A 71 8.01 1.41 -5.92
N LYS A 72 8.37 0.68 -4.88
CA LYS A 72 9.71 0.49 -4.31
C LYS A 72 10.38 1.80 -3.82
N LYS A 73 10.59 2.79 -4.69
CA LYS A 73 11.23 4.08 -4.38
C LYS A 73 10.52 4.84 -3.24
N PRO A 74 9.19 5.03 -3.24
CA PRO A 74 8.47 5.67 -2.13
C PRO A 74 8.61 4.90 -0.81
N PHE A 75 8.66 3.58 -0.84
CA PHE A 75 8.89 2.76 0.35
C PHE A 75 10.26 3.09 1.00
N ILE A 76 11.33 3.15 0.19
CA ILE A 76 12.68 3.50 0.67
C ILE A 76 12.70 4.92 1.22
N CYS A 77 12.03 5.88 0.56
CA CYS A 77 11.91 7.26 1.06
C CYS A 77 11.18 7.30 2.41
N GLY A 78 10.11 6.50 2.59
CA GLY A 78 9.41 6.36 3.85
C GLY A 78 10.30 5.81 4.96
N CYS A 79 11.07 4.77 4.67
CA CYS A 79 12.04 4.21 5.62
C CYS A 79 13.11 5.22 6.01
N ALA A 80 13.65 5.98 5.06
CA ALA A 80 14.65 7.01 5.32
C ALA A 80 14.09 8.16 6.19
N GLY A 81 12.90 8.67 5.85
CA GLY A 81 12.23 9.72 6.61
C GLY A 81 11.88 9.27 8.03
N GLY A 82 11.39 8.03 8.18
CA GLY A 82 11.14 7.42 9.48
C GLY A 82 12.41 7.27 10.33
N ALA A 83 13.52 6.86 9.71
CA ALA A 83 14.80 6.76 10.40
C ALA A 83 15.29 8.13 10.92
N VAL A 84 15.18 9.19 10.11
CA VAL A 84 15.55 10.55 10.55
C VAL A 84 14.65 11.01 11.69
N GLY A 85 13.32 10.80 11.59
CA GLY A 85 12.38 11.11 12.67
C GLY A 85 12.71 10.36 13.96
N ALA A 86 13.04 9.08 13.86
CA ALA A 86 13.44 8.26 15.00
C ALA A 86 14.71 8.79 15.70
N VAL A 87 15.70 9.25 14.94
CA VAL A 87 16.89 9.90 15.51
C VAL A 87 16.51 11.17 16.26
N VAL A 88 15.65 12.02 15.68
CA VAL A 88 15.19 13.25 16.35
C VAL A 88 14.47 12.91 17.66
N MET A 89 13.51 11.98 17.62
CA MET A 89 12.79 11.52 18.81
C MET A 89 13.73 11.05 19.92
N SER A 90 14.80 10.31 19.55
CA SER A 90 15.77 9.76 20.49
C SER A 90 16.46 10.83 21.34
N PHE A 91 16.69 12.03 20.79
CA PHE A 91 17.26 13.17 21.55
C PHE A 91 16.34 13.67 22.64
N PHE A 92 15.03 13.53 22.48
CA PHE A 92 14.03 13.96 23.46
C PHE A 92 13.61 12.85 24.43
N HIS A 93 14.16 11.63 24.26
CA HIS A 93 13.81 10.45 25.07
C HIS A 93 12.29 10.23 25.15
N SER A 94 11.59 10.45 24.02
CA SER A 94 10.15 10.31 23.96
C SER A 94 9.71 8.87 24.21
N ALA A 95 8.64 8.72 24.99
CA ALA A 95 8.04 7.44 25.32
C ALA A 95 6.50 7.59 25.44
N TYR A 96 5.78 6.50 25.27
CA TYR A 96 4.37 6.43 25.55
C TYR A 96 4.11 6.01 27.00
N TYR A 97 3.19 6.68 27.65
CA TYR A 97 2.78 6.45 29.04
C TYR A 97 1.41 5.77 29.12
N ALA A 98 0.74 5.57 28.00
CA ALA A 98 -0.48 4.80 27.87
C ALA A 98 -0.38 3.86 26.67
N TYR A 99 -0.93 2.65 26.82
CA TYR A 99 -0.92 1.66 25.75
C TYR A 99 -1.77 2.13 24.56
N ALA A 100 -1.18 2.09 23.37
CA ALA A 100 -1.88 2.31 22.12
C ALA A 100 -2.11 0.94 21.44
N GLY A 101 -3.34 0.60 21.16
CA GLY A 101 -3.67 -0.64 20.45
C GLY A 101 -3.08 -0.66 19.03
N LEU A 102 -3.22 0.47 18.32
CA LEU A 102 -2.63 0.70 16.98
C LEU A 102 -1.85 2.02 17.03
N PRO A 103 -0.51 1.99 17.04
CA PRO A 103 0.30 3.20 16.97
C PRO A 103 0.03 3.96 15.67
N GLY A 104 -0.22 5.26 15.77
CA GLY A 104 -0.54 6.12 14.65
C GLY A 104 -0.57 7.59 15.02
N LEU A 105 -0.92 8.45 14.07
CA LEU A 105 -0.93 9.90 14.31
C LEU A 105 -1.81 10.32 15.48
N LEU A 106 -2.94 9.65 15.67
CA LEU A 106 -3.89 9.97 16.75
C LEU A 106 -3.40 9.54 18.13
N THR A 107 -2.48 8.61 18.22
CA THR A 107 -1.95 8.08 19.48
C THR A 107 -0.76 8.85 20.03
N ILE A 108 -0.30 9.89 19.35
CA ILE A 108 0.77 10.79 19.82
C ILE A 108 0.46 11.37 21.20
N VAL A 109 -0.82 11.57 21.52
CA VAL A 109 -1.29 12.06 22.83
C VAL A 109 -0.85 11.16 23.99
N ASN A 110 -0.56 9.87 23.74
CA ASN A 110 -0.08 8.93 24.73
C ASN A 110 1.38 9.24 25.21
N ALA A 111 2.07 10.11 24.50
CA ALA A 111 3.39 10.63 24.91
C ALA A 111 3.29 11.76 25.96
N ILE A 112 2.06 12.19 26.32
CA ILE A 112 1.86 13.24 27.33
C ILE A 112 2.05 12.65 28.73
N SER A 113 3.04 13.19 29.47
CA SER A 113 3.23 12.90 30.89
C SER A 113 3.55 14.16 31.65
N LYS A 114 3.13 14.20 32.92
CA LYS A 114 3.48 15.32 33.83
C LYS A 114 4.95 15.28 34.20
N ASP A 115 5.53 14.08 34.25
CA ASP A 115 6.92 13.86 34.66
C ASP A 115 7.91 14.07 33.50
N ALA A 116 7.44 14.01 32.25
CA ALA A 116 8.26 14.18 31.05
C ALA A 116 7.55 15.03 29.97
N PRO A 117 7.37 16.34 30.20
CA PRO A 117 6.65 17.20 29.26
C PRO A 117 7.31 17.33 27.90
N MET A 118 8.62 17.09 27.82
CA MET A 118 9.37 17.13 26.56
C MET A 118 9.11 15.91 25.68
N SER A 119 8.59 14.80 26.22
CA SER A 119 8.28 13.57 25.48
C SER A 119 7.28 13.83 24.35
N PHE A 120 6.16 14.49 24.65
CA PHE A 120 5.16 14.83 23.65
C PHE A 120 5.69 15.80 22.59
N ILE A 121 6.46 16.82 23.00
CA ILE A 121 7.04 17.80 22.07
C ILE A 121 8.03 17.11 21.15
N GLY A 122 8.88 16.23 21.69
CA GLY A 122 9.84 15.46 20.94
C GLY A 122 9.16 14.53 19.92
N GLU A 123 8.11 13.83 20.33
CA GLU A 123 7.35 12.93 19.47
C GLU A 123 6.65 13.71 18.33
N ALA A 124 5.96 14.80 18.66
CA ALA A 124 5.29 15.63 17.67
C ALA A 124 6.28 16.23 16.65
N LEU A 125 7.42 16.76 17.14
CA LEU A 125 8.47 17.32 16.28
C LEU A 125 9.07 16.24 15.36
N ALA A 126 9.37 15.06 15.90
CA ALA A 126 9.88 13.94 15.15
C ALA A 126 8.92 13.47 14.04
N CYS A 127 7.62 13.41 14.36
CA CYS A 127 6.58 13.08 13.37
C CYS A 127 6.50 14.13 12.25
N VAL A 128 6.55 15.43 12.57
CA VAL A 128 6.54 16.50 11.56
C VAL A 128 7.78 16.41 10.67
N ILE A 129 8.96 16.19 11.25
CA ILE A 129 10.21 16.07 10.50
C ILE A 129 10.18 14.82 9.60
N ALA A 130 9.75 13.67 10.13
CA ALA A 130 9.61 12.45 9.33
C ALA A 130 8.65 12.64 8.17
N PHE A 131 7.52 13.29 8.41
CA PHE A 131 6.50 13.57 7.40
C PHE A 131 7.04 14.47 6.28
N VAL A 132 7.64 15.60 6.63
CA VAL A 132 8.18 16.56 5.66
C VAL A 132 9.32 15.95 4.85
N ILE A 133 10.29 15.31 5.52
CA ILE A 133 11.44 14.69 4.84
C ILE A 133 10.97 13.60 3.87
N THR A 134 10.02 12.76 4.26
CA THR A 134 9.49 11.71 3.39
C THR A 134 8.83 12.29 2.14
N ILE A 135 7.97 13.30 2.28
CA ILE A 135 7.33 13.94 1.13
C ILE A 135 8.38 14.57 0.21
N VAL A 136 9.31 15.35 0.77
CA VAL A 136 10.36 16.03 -0.01
C VAL A 136 11.23 14.99 -0.74
N ALA A 137 11.62 13.91 -0.06
CA ALA A 137 12.40 12.84 -0.67
C ALA A 137 11.69 12.22 -1.88
N ILE A 138 10.37 11.96 -1.77
CA ILE A 138 9.59 11.40 -2.87
C ILE A 138 9.48 12.39 -4.03
N GLN A 139 9.34 13.69 -3.75
CA GLN A 139 9.29 14.70 -4.81
C GLN A 139 10.63 14.80 -5.57
N ILE A 140 11.76 14.59 -4.89
CA ILE A 140 13.10 14.63 -5.50
C ILE A 140 13.41 13.33 -6.24
N VAL A 141 13.28 12.19 -5.56
CA VAL A 141 13.66 10.86 -6.09
C VAL A 141 12.73 10.45 -7.24
N GLY A 142 11.45 10.76 -7.12
CA GLY A 142 10.44 10.34 -8.08
C GLY A 142 10.17 8.83 -8.06
N PHE A 143 9.18 8.43 -8.84
CA PHE A 143 8.82 7.05 -9.09
C PHE A 143 8.15 6.95 -10.44
N ASP A 144 8.08 5.74 -10.97
CA ASP A 144 7.39 5.45 -12.21
C ASP A 144 5.92 5.12 -11.87
N ASP A 145 4.98 5.88 -12.42
CA ASP A 145 3.56 5.62 -12.21
C ASP A 145 3.17 4.26 -12.83
N PRO A 146 2.29 3.51 -12.18
CA PRO A 146 1.67 2.35 -12.84
C PRO A 146 0.89 2.84 -14.07
N VAL A 147 1.10 2.17 -15.18
CA VAL A 147 0.33 2.42 -16.42
C VAL A 147 -1.09 1.90 -16.18
N ASP A 148 -2.11 2.66 -16.58
CA ASP A 148 -3.48 2.20 -16.53
C ASP A 148 -3.65 1.06 -17.54
N GLU A 149 -4.25 -0.05 -17.12
CA GLU A 149 -4.51 -1.22 -18.00
C GLU A 149 -5.35 -0.82 -19.23
N ALA A 150 -6.11 0.27 -19.11
CA ALA A 150 -6.86 0.87 -20.23
C ALA A 150 -5.95 1.59 -21.24
N GLU A 151 -4.85 2.22 -20.80
CA GLU A 151 -3.88 2.88 -21.69
C GLU A 151 -2.96 1.86 -22.38
N GLU A 152 -2.60 0.75 -21.69
CA GLU A 152 -1.86 -0.35 -22.34
C GLU A 152 -2.66 -0.98 -23.49
N SER A 153 -3.96 -1.19 -23.31
CA SER A 153 -4.82 -1.73 -24.38
C SER A 153 -5.01 -0.74 -25.53
N GLU A 154 -5.02 0.57 -25.30
CA GLU A 154 -5.06 1.59 -26.35
C GLU A 154 -3.72 1.79 -27.08
N GLU A 155 -2.59 1.69 -26.36
CA GLU A 155 -1.26 1.76 -27.00
C GLU A 155 -0.95 0.50 -27.81
N GLU A 156 -1.33 -0.69 -27.34
CA GLU A 156 -1.22 -1.92 -28.14
C GLU A 156 -2.12 -1.85 -29.37
N THR A 157 -3.34 -1.36 -29.25
CA THR A 157 -4.25 -1.18 -30.38
C THR A 157 -3.72 -0.17 -31.39
N LYS A 158 -3.13 0.95 -30.93
CA LYS A 158 -2.50 1.94 -31.78
C LYS A 158 -1.22 1.45 -32.47
N LYS A 159 -0.42 0.63 -31.79
CA LYS A 159 0.76 -0.03 -32.40
C LYS A 159 0.37 -1.03 -33.48
N ILE A 160 -0.69 -1.79 -33.29
CA ILE A 160 -1.22 -2.76 -34.26
C ILE A 160 -1.78 -2.01 -35.48
N THR A 161 -2.59 -0.93 -35.27
CA THR A 161 -3.19 -0.15 -36.35
C THR A 161 -2.16 0.70 -37.12
N GLY A 162 -1.08 1.13 -36.48
CA GLY A 162 -0.01 1.91 -37.11
C GLY A 162 0.93 1.08 -38.01
N THR A 163 0.95 -0.24 -37.84
CA THR A 163 1.78 -1.15 -38.64
C THR A 163 1.05 -1.70 -39.87
N GLU A 164 -0.29 -1.66 -39.89
CA GLU A 164 -1.09 -2.19 -41.01
C GLU A 164 -1.26 -1.19 -42.19
N MET A 165 -0.85 0.07 -42.06
CA MET A 165 -1.00 1.05 -43.17
C MET A 165 0.17 1.08 -44.17
N LEU A 166 1.19 0.24 -44.08
CA LEU A 166 2.38 0.31 -44.95
C LEU A 166 2.77 -1.00 -45.63
N SER A 167 1.90 -1.97 -45.78
CA SER A 167 2.17 -3.07 -46.73
C SER A 167 0.89 -3.81 -47.12
N GLY A 168 0.26 -3.36 -48.20
CA GLY A 168 -0.61 -4.19 -48.95
C GLY A 168 0.22 -5.23 -49.69
N GLU A 169 0.08 -6.51 -49.32
CA GLU A 169 0.11 -7.68 -50.19
C GLU A 169 0.02 -8.95 -49.34
N LYS A 170 -1.00 -9.72 -49.69
CA LYS A 170 -1.18 -11.16 -49.50
C LYS A 170 -0.11 -11.90 -48.70
N GLN A 171 -0.48 -12.58 -47.60
CA GLN A 171 -0.46 -14.06 -47.57
C GLN A 171 -0.80 -14.61 -46.17
N GLU A 172 -1.69 -15.62 -46.24
CA GLU A 172 -1.76 -16.81 -45.39
C GLU A 172 -1.86 -16.64 -43.85
N GLN A 173 -3.04 -17.02 -43.37
CA GLN A 173 -3.33 -17.51 -42.04
C GLN A 173 -2.16 -18.37 -41.51
N LYS A 174 -1.37 -17.81 -40.64
CA LYS A 174 -0.62 -18.57 -39.65
C LYS A 174 -1.29 -18.34 -38.30
N GLU A 175 -2.05 -19.35 -37.88
CA GLU A 175 -2.43 -19.53 -36.49
C GLU A 175 -1.21 -19.31 -35.61
N GLN A 176 -1.08 -18.15 -34.98
CA GLN A 176 -0.21 -18.02 -33.82
C GLN A 176 -0.98 -18.66 -32.67
N THR A 177 -0.65 -19.91 -32.42
CA THR A 177 -0.98 -20.64 -31.21
C THR A 177 -0.45 -19.80 -30.03
N ALA A 178 -1.31 -18.99 -29.43
CA ALA A 178 -1.06 -18.46 -28.09
C ALA A 178 -0.75 -19.68 -27.21
N GLU A 179 0.40 -19.74 -26.60
CA GLU A 179 0.70 -20.74 -25.57
C GLU A 179 -0.38 -20.58 -24.48
N ILE A 180 -1.36 -21.47 -24.52
CA ILE A 180 -2.38 -21.56 -23.48
C ILE A 180 -1.62 -22.02 -22.23
N LYS A 181 -1.29 -21.07 -21.34
CA LYS A 181 -0.82 -21.40 -20.00
C LYS A 181 -1.93 -22.17 -19.30
N LYS A 182 -1.76 -23.48 -19.22
CA LYS A 182 -2.68 -24.34 -18.52
C LYS A 182 -2.65 -23.98 -17.03
N ILE A 183 -3.73 -23.37 -16.53
CA ILE A 183 -3.91 -23.09 -15.11
C ILE A 183 -4.65 -24.28 -14.53
N GLU A 184 -4.05 -24.95 -13.57
CA GLU A 184 -4.70 -26.05 -12.85
C GLU A 184 -5.56 -25.47 -11.74
N SER A 185 -6.83 -25.89 -11.69
CA SER A 185 -7.76 -25.49 -10.63
C SER A 185 -7.43 -26.27 -9.35
N PRO A 186 -7.41 -25.62 -8.18
CA PRO A 186 -7.24 -26.30 -6.89
C PRO A 186 -8.49 -27.12 -6.48
N LEU A 187 -9.58 -27.04 -7.24
CA LEU A 187 -10.85 -27.73 -7.00
C LEU A 187 -11.24 -28.48 -8.27
N ALA A 188 -11.67 -29.74 -8.09
CA ALA A 188 -12.36 -30.50 -9.14
C ALA A 188 -13.79 -29.97 -9.27
N GLY A 189 -14.18 -29.53 -10.48
CA GLY A 189 -15.50 -28.98 -10.70
C GLY A 189 -15.69 -28.38 -12.08
N THR A 190 -16.87 -27.88 -12.34
CA THR A 190 -17.23 -27.22 -13.60
C THR A 190 -16.92 -25.73 -13.51
N VAL A 191 -16.16 -25.23 -14.48
CA VAL A 191 -15.82 -23.79 -14.60
C VAL A 191 -16.97 -23.08 -15.31
N ILE A 192 -17.46 -22.00 -14.70
CA ILE A 192 -18.51 -21.13 -15.26
C ILE A 192 -18.03 -19.69 -15.29
N PRO A 193 -18.47 -18.84 -16.24
CA PRO A 193 -18.21 -17.42 -16.22
C PRO A 193 -18.86 -16.75 -15.00
N LEU A 194 -18.29 -15.65 -14.49
CA LEU A 194 -18.83 -14.95 -13.33
C LEU A 194 -20.26 -14.44 -13.55
N SER A 195 -20.63 -14.12 -14.79
CA SER A 195 -21.98 -13.68 -15.16
C SER A 195 -23.09 -14.71 -14.90
N GLU A 196 -22.74 -15.98 -14.75
CA GLU A 196 -23.69 -17.08 -14.47
C GLU A 196 -23.77 -17.43 -12.96
N VAL A 197 -23.03 -16.72 -12.12
CA VAL A 197 -23.07 -16.92 -10.65
C VAL A 197 -24.34 -16.30 -10.07
N HIS A 198 -24.99 -16.97 -9.14
CA HIS A 198 -26.24 -16.52 -8.50
C HIS A 198 -26.07 -15.35 -7.52
N ASP A 199 -24.89 -14.76 -7.41
CA ASP A 199 -24.59 -13.60 -6.55
C ASP A 199 -24.48 -12.34 -7.43
N GLU A 200 -25.29 -11.32 -7.14
CA GLU A 200 -25.37 -10.08 -7.93
C GLU A 200 -24.04 -9.30 -7.93
N VAL A 201 -23.26 -9.37 -6.87
CA VAL A 201 -21.98 -8.66 -6.74
C VAL A 201 -20.94 -9.28 -7.66
N PHE A 202 -20.88 -10.60 -7.72
CA PHE A 202 -19.96 -11.32 -8.59
C PHE A 202 -20.43 -11.36 -10.03
N ALA A 203 -21.76 -11.54 -10.27
CA ALA A 203 -22.34 -11.57 -11.61
C ALA A 203 -22.23 -10.22 -12.35
N SER A 204 -22.17 -9.11 -11.62
CA SER A 204 -21.97 -7.77 -12.20
C SER A 204 -20.53 -7.47 -12.63
N GLU A 205 -19.58 -8.37 -12.36
CA GLU A 205 -18.15 -8.19 -12.61
C GLU A 205 -17.54 -6.90 -12.00
N MET A 206 -18.20 -6.29 -11.01
CA MET A 206 -17.73 -5.07 -10.35
C MET A 206 -16.36 -5.22 -9.68
N MET A 207 -15.98 -6.44 -9.34
CA MET A 207 -14.69 -6.76 -8.73
C MET A 207 -13.63 -7.24 -9.75
N GLY A 208 -13.97 -7.21 -11.04
CA GLY A 208 -13.10 -7.63 -12.15
C GLY A 208 -13.62 -8.89 -12.85
N LYS A 209 -13.04 -9.15 -14.03
CA LYS A 209 -13.38 -10.34 -14.83
C LYS A 209 -12.76 -11.59 -14.21
N GLY A 210 -13.50 -12.68 -14.23
CA GLY A 210 -13.03 -13.95 -13.69
C GLY A 210 -13.93 -15.11 -14.07
N CYS A 211 -13.65 -16.27 -13.49
CA CYS A 211 -14.48 -17.46 -13.59
C CYS A 211 -14.74 -18.02 -12.19
N ALA A 212 -15.85 -18.70 -12.04
CA ALA A 212 -16.19 -19.46 -10.84
C ALA A 212 -16.11 -20.96 -11.11
N VAL A 213 -15.84 -21.74 -10.07
CA VAL A 213 -15.81 -23.20 -10.13
C VAL A 213 -16.94 -23.76 -9.27
N ILE A 214 -17.82 -24.52 -9.87
CA ILE A 214 -18.83 -25.29 -9.13
C ILE A 214 -18.18 -26.62 -8.74
N PRO A 215 -17.90 -26.86 -7.44
CA PRO A 215 -17.20 -28.06 -7.01
C PRO A 215 -18.11 -29.30 -7.16
N GLU A 216 -17.56 -30.41 -7.65
CA GLU A 216 -18.23 -31.71 -7.67
C GLU A 216 -18.25 -32.39 -6.30
N GLU A 217 -17.19 -32.17 -5.51
CA GLU A 217 -17.09 -32.61 -4.13
C GLU A 217 -16.61 -31.43 -3.26
N GLY A 218 -17.17 -31.26 -2.06
CA GLY A 218 -16.80 -30.19 -1.13
C GLY A 218 -15.41 -30.35 -0.47
N LYS A 219 -14.41 -30.88 -1.18
CA LYS A 219 -13.04 -31.08 -0.71
C LYS A 219 -12.09 -30.19 -1.52
N VAL A 220 -11.29 -29.43 -0.79
CA VAL A 220 -10.16 -28.64 -1.34
C VAL A 220 -8.91 -29.51 -1.18
N TYR A 221 -8.12 -29.67 -2.26
CA TYR A 221 -6.87 -30.41 -2.27
C TYR A 221 -5.69 -29.48 -2.12
#